data_428b6eb82d4854e66ce52ea54dda1bb5
#
_entry.id   428b6eb82d4854e66ce52ea54dda1bb5
#
_cell.length_a   1.000
_cell.length_b   1.000
_cell.length_c   1.000
_cell.angle_alpha   90.00
_cell.angle_beta   90.00
_cell.angle_gamma   90.00
#
_symmetry.space_group_name_H-M   'P 1'
#
loop_
_entity.id
_entity.type
_entity.pdbx_description
1 polymer ?
#
loop_
_entity_poly.entity_id
_entity_poly.type
_entity_poly.pdbx_seq_one_letter_code
_entity_poly.pdbx_strand_id
1 'polypeptide(L)'
;MLVCNPYEVVIHGTTSKGKIFRPSDWAERLCGILSSFTKDNRLSYSNWVRPILVDNVRCVAVDKKLEEDNPQMFRFLMDFAADNDLRVIDCKALLKEQESKQQGEVPVERVLLAQAIEEKHAAECAEAADTQPEPQAAAPVVGVLREIPPEETATAFAALSILRSSLTDIHRFVEQINEHQRKTGYRLLGIFEEGKQNAVAVCGFHAAYNLASGYHIHIDDIVTMPQCRQKGYASRLLEEVRKIGAETGATKIHLNVHVNHDRADAHRLYFKNGFEICAYHFRCDPK
;
A
#
# COMPACT_ATOMS: atom_id res chain seq x y z
N MET A 1 -11.50 29.22 -1.19
CA MET A 1 -10.54 29.77 -2.17
C MET A 1 -9.26 28.96 -2.06
N LEU A 2 -8.88 28.23 -3.11
CA LEU A 2 -7.68 27.43 -3.12
C LEU A 2 -6.45 28.37 -3.12
N VAL A 3 -5.69 28.38 -2.04
CA VAL A 3 -4.37 29.02 -2.04
C VAL A 3 -3.40 28.05 -2.72
N CYS A 4 -3.26 28.15 -4.04
CA CYS A 4 -2.39 27.31 -4.82
C CYS A 4 -0.94 27.78 -4.75
N ASN A 5 -0.05 26.87 -4.34
CA ASN A 5 1.39 27.06 -4.49
C ASN A 5 1.82 26.46 -5.85
N PRO A 6 2.46 27.23 -6.77
CA PRO A 6 2.81 26.77 -8.11
C PRO A 6 3.77 25.57 -8.13
N TYR A 7 4.41 25.28 -7.01
CA TYR A 7 5.33 24.16 -6.84
C TYR A 7 4.64 22.89 -6.29
N GLU A 8 3.32 22.90 -6.13
CA GLU A 8 2.56 21.78 -5.57
C GLU A 8 1.59 21.18 -6.57
N VAL A 9 1.35 19.89 -6.38
CA VAL A 9 0.24 19.14 -6.96
C VAL A 9 -0.74 18.82 -5.82
N VAL A 10 -2.03 18.98 -6.05
CA VAL A 10 -3.06 18.69 -5.05
C VAL A 10 -3.85 17.47 -5.46
N ILE A 11 -3.81 16.42 -4.65
CA ILE A 11 -4.73 15.28 -4.75
C ILE A 11 -6.02 15.70 -4.05
N HIS A 12 -7.07 15.91 -4.84
CA HIS A 12 -8.35 16.40 -4.35
C HIS A 12 -9.22 15.26 -3.84
N GLY A 13 -9.86 15.42 -2.70
CA GLY A 13 -10.70 14.40 -2.08
C GLY A 13 -12.06 14.19 -2.74
N THR A 14 -12.17 14.43 -4.06
CA THR A 14 -13.33 14.05 -4.85
C THR A 14 -12.89 13.20 -6.04
N THR A 15 -13.70 12.21 -6.36
CA THR A 15 -13.52 11.39 -7.56
C THR A 15 -13.78 12.19 -8.84
N SER A 16 -13.41 11.66 -10.00
CA SER A 16 -13.74 12.23 -11.32
C SER A 16 -15.24 12.50 -11.49
N LYS A 17 -16.10 11.71 -10.84
CA LYS A 17 -17.57 11.82 -10.81
C LYS A 17 -18.10 12.80 -9.75
N GLY A 18 -17.23 13.55 -9.06
CA GLY A 18 -17.62 14.52 -8.04
C GLY A 18 -18.03 13.94 -6.69
N LYS A 19 -17.87 12.64 -6.46
CA LYS A 19 -18.19 11.99 -5.18
C LYS A 19 -17.07 12.23 -4.17
N ILE A 20 -17.42 12.63 -2.93
CA ILE A 20 -16.46 12.80 -1.83
C ILE A 20 -15.85 11.44 -1.46
N PHE A 21 -14.52 11.39 -1.41
CA PHE A 21 -13.77 10.20 -1.05
C PHE A 21 -13.87 9.89 0.45
N ARG A 22 -13.97 8.62 0.77
CA ARG A 22 -14.11 8.11 2.13
C ARG A 22 -13.01 7.11 2.46
N PRO A 23 -12.58 7.00 3.73
CA PRO A 23 -13.01 7.72 4.94
C PRO A 23 -12.57 9.19 4.97
N SER A 24 -13.22 10.03 5.79
CA SER A 24 -12.99 11.49 5.80
C SER A 24 -11.61 11.94 6.24
N ASP A 25 -10.85 11.08 6.92
CA ASP A 25 -9.47 11.30 7.42
C ASP A 25 -8.40 10.67 6.51
N TRP A 26 -8.76 10.31 5.27
CA TRP A 26 -7.85 9.67 4.32
C TRP A 26 -6.59 10.50 4.05
N ALA A 27 -6.73 11.83 3.98
CA ALA A 27 -5.62 12.75 3.69
C ALA A 27 -4.58 12.75 4.80
N GLU A 28 -5.02 12.81 6.05
CA GLU A 28 -4.17 12.72 7.23
C GLU A 28 -3.47 11.36 7.31
N ARG A 29 -4.18 10.28 7.01
CA ARG A 29 -3.60 8.93 6.98
C ARG A 29 -2.57 8.78 5.89
N LEU A 30 -2.84 9.27 4.68
CA LEU A 30 -1.91 9.22 3.55
C LEU A 30 -0.64 10.05 3.85
N CYS A 31 -0.79 11.27 4.39
CA CYS A 31 0.33 12.11 4.80
C CYS A 31 1.11 11.51 5.97
N GLY A 32 0.44 10.76 6.86
CA GLY A 32 1.06 10.06 7.98
C GLY A 32 2.12 9.04 7.57
N ILE A 33 2.01 8.46 6.38
CA ILE A 33 3.00 7.52 5.82
C ILE A 33 4.38 8.20 5.66
N LEU A 34 4.40 9.51 5.43
CA LEU A 34 5.60 10.33 5.23
C LEU A 34 5.94 11.21 6.44
N SER A 35 5.17 11.09 7.52
CA SER A 35 5.39 11.92 8.70
C SER A 35 6.59 11.43 9.52
N SER A 36 7.26 12.35 10.18
CA SER A 36 8.28 12.08 11.20
C SER A 36 7.91 12.81 12.49
N PHE A 37 8.45 12.34 13.61
CA PHE A 37 8.33 13.07 14.86
C PHE A 37 9.51 14.03 15.02
N THR A 38 9.22 15.27 15.41
CA THR A 38 10.23 16.23 15.82
C THR A 38 10.83 15.82 17.18
N LYS A 39 11.98 16.44 17.55
CA LYS A 39 12.62 16.21 18.86
C LYS A 39 11.69 16.45 20.06
N ASP A 40 10.63 17.24 19.86
CA ASP A 40 9.62 17.57 20.88
C ASP A 40 8.39 16.60 20.84
N ASN A 41 8.53 15.44 20.23
CA ASN A 41 7.45 14.43 20.08
C ASN A 41 6.16 14.95 19.41
N ARG A 42 6.26 16.01 18.60
CA ARG A 42 5.15 16.47 17.78
C ARG A 42 5.17 15.81 16.41
N LEU A 43 4.00 15.38 15.94
CA LEU A 43 3.84 14.88 14.59
C LEU A 43 4.16 16.00 13.60
N SER A 44 5.23 15.82 12.83
CA SER A 44 5.58 16.69 11.71
C SER A 44 5.32 15.93 10.42
N TYR A 45 4.40 16.43 9.62
CA TYR A 45 4.26 15.93 8.26
C TYR A 45 5.55 16.19 7.51
N SER A 46 5.87 15.32 6.55
CA SER A 46 6.98 15.54 5.64
C SER A 46 6.88 16.97 5.03
N ASN A 47 8.00 17.63 4.86
CA ASN A 47 8.03 18.94 4.17
C ASN A 47 7.43 18.86 2.75
N TRP A 48 7.32 17.68 2.19
CA TRP A 48 6.89 17.42 0.83
C TRP A 48 5.41 17.09 0.69
N VAL A 49 4.73 16.66 1.78
CA VAL A 49 3.34 16.18 1.74
C VAL A 49 2.60 16.63 2.99
N ARG A 50 1.46 17.28 2.81
CA ARG A 50 0.64 17.78 3.92
C ARG A 50 -0.85 17.68 3.62
N PRO A 51 -1.70 17.36 4.62
CA PRO A 51 -3.13 17.43 4.45
C PRO A 51 -3.58 18.90 4.41
N ILE A 52 -4.51 19.19 3.52
CA ILE A 52 -5.12 20.52 3.37
C ILE A 52 -6.64 20.40 3.24
N LEU A 53 -7.33 21.50 3.48
CA LEU A 53 -8.76 21.59 3.27
C LEU A 53 -9.04 22.57 2.11
N VAL A 54 -9.74 22.10 1.08
CA VAL A 54 -10.12 22.88 -0.08
C VAL A 54 -11.64 22.83 -0.21
N ASP A 55 -12.30 23.96 -0.11
CA ASP A 55 -13.77 24.06 -0.20
C ASP A 55 -14.51 23.00 0.68
N ASN A 56 -14.03 22.84 1.90
CA ASN A 56 -14.49 21.86 2.88
C ASN A 56 -14.28 20.38 2.49
N VAL A 57 -13.43 20.10 1.50
CA VAL A 57 -13.02 18.75 1.10
C VAL A 57 -11.59 18.52 1.56
N ARG A 58 -11.32 17.36 2.18
CA ARG A 58 -9.98 16.94 2.55
C ARG A 58 -9.16 16.63 1.30
N CYS A 59 -7.98 17.20 1.21
CA CYS A 59 -7.05 17.07 0.09
C CYS A 59 -5.62 16.84 0.59
N VAL A 60 -4.73 16.42 -0.29
CA VAL A 60 -3.30 16.28 0.00
C VAL A 60 -2.52 17.18 -0.94
N ALA A 61 -1.74 18.11 -0.40
CA ALA A 61 -0.77 18.88 -1.15
C ALA A 61 0.57 18.12 -1.19
N VAL A 62 1.13 17.97 -2.38
CA VAL A 62 2.38 17.28 -2.65
C VAL A 62 3.33 18.26 -3.34
N ASP A 63 4.48 18.53 -2.75
CA ASP A 63 5.53 19.35 -3.37
C ASP A 63 6.16 18.59 -4.55
N LYS A 64 6.29 19.24 -5.70
CA LYS A 64 6.87 18.63 -6.93
C LYS A 64 8.33 18.22 -6.76
N LYS A 65 9.07 18.82 -5.83
CA LYS A 65 10.42 18.38 -5.50
C LYS A 65 10.49 16.96 -4.97
N LEU A 66 9.39 16.43 -4.45
CA LEU A 66 9.32 15.03 -4.06
C LEU A 66 9.56 14.08 -5.24
N GLU A 67 9.22 14.48 -6.47
CA GLU A 67 9.50 13.70 -7.68
C GLU A 67 11.01 13.55 -7.94
N GLU A 68 11.79 14.59 -7.63
CA GLU A 68 13.25 14.57 -7.76
C GLU A 68 13.92 13.86 -6.57
N ASP A 69 13.50 14.18 -5.34
CA ASP A 69 14.14 13.67 -4.12
C ASP A 69 13.73 12.22 -3.79
N ASN A 70 12.48 11.85 -4.08
CA ASN A 70 11.97 10.49 -3.87
C ASN A 70 10.92 10.11 -4.93
N PRO A 71 11.36 9.76 -6.16
CA PRO A 71 10.47 9.43 -7.27
C PRO A 71 9.49 8.30 -6.97
N GLN A 72 9.92 7.32 -6.17
CA GLN A 72 9.07 6.17 -5.80
C GLN A 72 7.88 6.59 -4.94
N MET A 73 8.11 7.51 -4.00
CA MET A 73 7.06 8.01 -3.13
C MET A 73 6.12 8.95 -3.88
N PHE A 74 6.65 9.81 -4.75
CA PHE A 74 5.82 10.65 -5.62
C PHE A 74 4.90 9.78 -6.49
N ARG A 75 5.46 8.75 -7.13
CA ARG A 75 4.68 7.77 -7.92
C ARG A 75 3.63 7.06 -7.08
N PHE A 76 3.98 6.62 -5.86
CA PHE A 76 3.03 6.00 -4.95
C PHE A 76 1.80 6.90 -4.69
N LEU A 77 2.01 8.20 -4.46
CA LEU A 77 0.93 9.16 -4.22
C LEU A 77 0.07 9.37 -5.47
N MET A 78 0.68 9.43 -6.65
CA MET A 78 -0.03 9.58 -7.93
C MET A 78 -0.81 8.31 -8.29
N ASP A 79 -0.21 7.12 -8.10
CA ASP A 79 -0.88 5.84 -8.29
C ASP A 79 -2.05 5.67 -7.32
N PHE A 80 -1.89 6.08 -6.05
CA PHE A 80 -2.99 6.10 -5.09
C PHE A 80 -4.16 6.97 -5.58
N ALA A 81 -3.87 8.15 -6.12
CA ALA A 81 -4.89 9.02 -6.66
C ALA A 81 -5.61 8.38 -7.86
N ALA A 82 -4.87 7.79 -8.78
CA ALA A 82 -5.40 7.10 -9.96
C ALA A 82 -6.24 5.87 -9.58
N ASP A 83 -5.76 5.01 -8.68
CA ASP A 83 -6.44 3.79 -8.24
C ASP A 83 -7.79 4.07 -7.54
N ASN A 84 -7.91 5.26 -6.93
CA ASN A 84 -9.12 5.69 -6.23
C ASN A 84 -9.94 6.71 -7.03
N ASP A 85 -9.63 6.90 -8.31
CA ASP A 85 -10.33 7.84 -9.21
C ASP A 85 -10.36 9.28 -8.64
N LEU A 86 -9.31 9.69 -7.90
CA LEU A 86 -9.22 11.02 -7.30
C LEU A 86 -8.69 12.04 -8.30
N ARG A 87 -9.23 13.26 -8.20
CA ARG A 87 -8.77 14.36 -9.05
C ARG A 87 -7.40 14.86 -8.61
N VAL A 88 -6.46 14.92 -9.56
CA VAL A 88 -5.14 15.52 -9.36
C VAL A 88 -5.12 16.90 -10.01
N ILE A 89 -4.74 17.92 -9.25
CA ILE A 89 -4.77 19.32 -9.67
C ILE A 89 -3.35 19.87 -9.64
N ASP A 90 -2.81 20.24 -10.80
CA ASP A 90 -1.55 20.96 -10.90
C ASP A 90 -1.79 22.46 -10.60
N CYS A 91 -1.26 22.94 -9.47
CA CYS A 91 -1.46 24.34 -9.07
C CYS A 91 -0.83 25.35 -10.04
N LYS A 92 0.26 25.00 -10.72
CA LYS A 92 0.88 25.88 -11.73
C LYS A 92 -0.03 26.06 -12.95
N ALA A 93 -0.68 25.00 -13.40
CA ALA A 93 -1.63 25.04 -14.51
C ALA A 93 -2.87 25.88 -14.17
N LEU A 94 -3.42 25.70 -12.96
CA LEU A 94 -4.56 26.49 -12.46
C LEU A 94 -4.27 27.98 -12.35
N LEU A 95 -3.09 28.37 -11.87
CA LEU A 95 -2.72 29.77 -11.75
C LEU A 95 -2.59 30.43 -13.14
N LYS A 96 -2.00 29.73 -14.11
CA LYS A 96 -1.95 30.22 -15.51
C LYS A 96 -3.34 30.38 -16.12
N GLU A 97 -4.26 29.45 -15.87
CA GLU A 97 -5.64 29.58 -16.33
C GLU A 97 -6.39 30.77 -15.69
N GLN A 98 -6.09 31.11 -14.44
CA GLN A 98 -6.67 32.28 -13.76
C GLN A 98 -6.11 33.59 -14.30
N GLU A 99 -4.82 33.65 -14.61
CA GLU A 99 -4.18 34.81 -15.23
C GLU A 99 -4.73 35.06 -16.66
N SER A 100 -4.91 34.00 -17.46
CA SER A 100 -5.48 34.07 -18.80
C SER A 100 -6.94 34.55 -18.80
N LYS A 101 -7.74 34.14 -17.81
CA LYS A 101 -9.13 34.60 -17.65
C LYS A 101 -9.26 36.05 -17.25
N GLN A 102 -8.27 36.62 -16.56
CA GLN A 102 -8.23 38.04 -16.19
C GLN A 102 -7.84 38.93 -17.39
N GLN A 103 -7.19 38.37 -18.41
CA GLN A 103 -6.80 39.09 -19.63
C GLN A 103 -7.83 38.98 -20.79
N GLY A 104 -8.99 38.37 -20.58
CA GLY A 104 -10.10 38.39 -21.53
C GLY A 104 -9.96 37.45 -22.75
N GLU A 105 -8.99 36.54 -22.77
CA GLU A 105 -8.86 35.52 -23.80
C GLU A 105 -9.55 34.21 -23.38
N VAL A 106 -10.45 33.74 -24.25
CA VAL A 106 -11.13 32.43 -24.06
C VAL A 106 -10.11 31.34 -24.37
N PRO A 107 -9.76 30.44 -23.44
CA PRO A 107 -8.74 29.41 -23.71
C PRO A 107 -9.31 28.32 -24.59
N VAL A 108 -8.83 28.25 -25.83
CA VAL A 108 -9.03 27.12 -26.76
C VAL A 108 -8.26 25.87 -26.25
N GLU A 109 -7.39 26.04 -25.27
CA GLU A 109 -6.45 25.04 -24.77
C GLU A 109 -7.07 23.95 -23.84
N ARG A 110 -8.32 24.14 -23.40
CA ARG A 110 -8.97 23.21 -22.48
C ARG A 110 -9.35 21.87 -23.13
N VAL A 111 -9.53 21.87 -24.45
CA VAL A 111 -9.84 20.66 -25.23
C VAL A 111 -8.56 19.98 -25.69
N LEU A 112 -7.52 20.79 -26.00
CA LEU A 112 -6.25 20.27 -26.54
C LEU A 112 -5.36 19.64 -25.46
N LEU A 113 -5.41 20.11 -24.19
CA LEU A 113 -4.58 19.54 -23.14
C LEU A 113 -5.14 18.21 -22.61
N ALA A 114 -6.48 18.09 -22.54
CA ALA A 114 -7.11 16.80 -22.22
C ALA A 114 -6.86 15.79 -23.35
N GLN A 115 -6.98 16.21 -24.62
CA GLN A 115 -6.68 15.38 -25.76
C GLN A 115 -5.19 15.05 -25.90
N ALA A 116 -4.28 16.01 -25.63
CA ALA A 116 -2.84 15.76 -25.66
C ALA A 116 -2.35 14.85 -24.53
N ILE A 117 -3.01 14.85 -23.38
CA ILE A 117 -2.72 13.89 -22.29
C ILE A 117 -3.27 12.52 -22.63
N GLU A 118 -4.48 12.43 -23.20
CA GLU A 118 -5.05 11.18 -23.67
C GLU A 118 -4.27 10.61 -24.87
N GLU A 119 -3.88 11.46 -25.82
CA GLU A 119 -3.06 11.05 -26.97
C GLU A 119 -1.63 10.65 -26.57
N LYS A 120 -1.02 11.34 -25.60
CA LYS A 120 0.31 10.99 -25.08
C LYS A 120 0.27 9.71 -24.25
N HIS A 121 -0.77 9.50 -23.43
CA HIS A 121 -0.99 8.23 -22.73
C HIS A 121 -1.33 7.09 -23.71
N ALA A 122 -2.10 7.38 -24.75
CA ALA A 122 -2.40 6.41 -25.80
C ALA A 122 -1.17 6.08 -26.66
N ALA A 123 -0.32 7.08 -26.96
CA ALA A 123 0.91 6.89 -27.72
C ALA A 123 2.00 6.18 -26.88
N GLU A 124 2.18 6.53 -25.61
CA GLU A 124 3.09 5.82 -24.70
C GLU A 124 2.62 4.39 -24.42
N CYS A 125 1.30 4.14 -24.36
CA CYS A 125 0.77 2.78 -24.29
C CYS A 125 0.94 2.02 -25.64
N ALA A 126 0.89 2.70 -26.77
CA ALA A 126 1.07 2.09 -28.09
C ALA A 126 2.55 1.79 -28.40
N GLU A 127 3.49 2.68 -28.03
CA GLU A 127 4.94 2.43 -28.18
C GLU A 127 5.45 1.38 -27.19
N ALA A 128 4.87 1.31 -25.98
CA ALA A 128 5.20 0.23 -25.03
C ALA A 128 4.62 -1.13 -25.45
N ALA A 129 3.60 -1.16 -26.29
CA ALA A 129 3.01 -2.40 -26.80
C ALA A 129 3.83 -3.05 -27.92
N ASP A 130 4.69 -2.28 -28.63
CA ASP A 130 5.44 -2.80 -29.77
C ASP A 130 6.86 -3.28 -29.42
N THR A 131 7.31 -3.12 -28.14
CA THR A 131 8.65 -3.54 -27.67
C THR A 131 8.67 -4.45 -26.45
N GLN A 132 7.50 -4.79 -25.91
CA GLN A 132 7.44 -5.90 -24.95
C GLN A 132 6.81 -7.09 -25.70
N PRO A 133 7.46 -8.30 -25.68
CA PRO A 133 6.71 -9.49 -26.01
C PRO A 133 5.48 -9.48 -25.10
N GLU A 134 4.28 -9.60 -25.69
CA GLU A 134 3.07 -9.88 -24.93
C GLU A 134 3.48 -10.84 -23.81
N PRO A 135 3.16 -10.57 -22.53
CA PRO A 135 3.26 -11.61 -21.55
C PRO A 135 2.29 -12.67 -22.07
N GLN A 136 2.83 -13.65 -22.80
CA GLN A 136 2.10 -14.91 -22.96
C GLN A 136 1.58 -15.16 -21.56
N ALA A 137 0.27 -15.21 -21.44
CA ALA A 137 -0.42 -15.65 -20.26
C ALA A 137 0.13 -17.06 -20.00
N ALA A 138 1.29 -17.10 -19.33
CA ALA A 138 1.77 -18.33 -18.74
C ALA A 138 0.60 -18.79 -17.89
N ALA A 139 0.06 -19.94 -18.23
CA ALA A 139 -1.01 -20.57 -17.45
C ALA A 139 -0.65 -20.37 -15.99
N PRO A 140 -1.56 -19.86 -15.16
CA PRO A 140 -1.23 -19.44 -13.81
C PRO A 140 -0.51 -20.61 -13.16
N VAL A 141 0.77 -20.42 -12.80
CA VAL A 141 1.49 -21.40 -11.98
C VAL A 141 0.78 -21.40 -10.66
N VAL A 142 -0.19 -22.30 -10.55
CA VAL A 142 -1.10 -22.39 -9.42
C VAL A 142 -0.34 -23.03 -8.28
N GLY A 143 0.41 -22.22 -7.53
CA GLY A 143 0.98 -22.68 -6.27
C GLY A 143 -0.13 -23.17 -5.36
N VAL A 144 0.06 -24.32 -4.71
CA VAL A 144 -0.88 -24.89 -3.76
C VAL A 144 -0.80 -24.10 -2.47
N LEU A 145 -1.93 -23.51 -2.05
CA LEU A 145 -2.07 -22.84 -0.77
C LEU A 145 -2.53 -23.87 0.27
N ARG A 146 -1.81 -23.96 1.37
CA ARG A 146 -2.18 -24.83 2.50
C ARG A 146 -1.62 -24.34 3.80
N GLU A 147 -2.17 -24.78 4.89
CA GLU A 147 -1.60 -24.59 6.23
C GLU A 147 -0.31 -25.41 6.37
N ILE A 148 0.69 -24.84 7.03
CA ILE A 148 1.97 -25.47 7.34
C ILE A 148 1.85 -26.06 8.76
N PRO A 149 1.83 -27.38 8.91
CA PRO A 149 1.75 -28.03 10.22
C PRO A 149 3.09 -27.93 10.98
N PRO A 150 3.12 -28.24 12.29
CA PRO A 150 4.32 -28.10 13.12
C PRO A 150 5.55 -28.85 12.60
N GLU A 151 5.37 -30.02 12.03
CA GLU A 151 6.44 -30.85 11.47
C GLU A 151 7.07 -30.26 10.20
N GLU A 152 6.33 -29.39 9.50
CA GLU A 152 6.78 -28.74 8.27
C GLU A 152 7.18 -27.27 8.47
N THR A 153 7.22 -26.76 9.70
CA THR A 153 7.53 -25.34 10.00
C THR A 153 8.82 -24.87 9.30
N ALA A 154 9.81 -25.73 9.17
CA ALA A 154 11.08 -25.43 8.50
C ALA A 154 10.90 -24.97 7.03
N THR A 155 9.84 -25.40 6.34
CA THR A 155 9.56 -25.01 4.95
C THR A 155 9.26 -23.52 4.78
N ALA A 156 8.86 -22.81 5.84
CA ALA A 156 8.59 -21.39 5.85
C ALA A 156 9.85 -20.54 6.07
N PHE A 157 10.96 -21.14 6.54
CA PHE A 157 12.14 -20.42 6.97
C PHE A 157 12.73 -19.52 5.88
N ALA A 158 12.94 -20.04 4.66
CA ALA A 158 13.53 -19.30 3.56
C ALA A 158 12.75 -18.01 3.21
N ALA A 159 11.44 -18.05 3.27
CA ALA A 159 10.61 -16.88 2.99
C ALA A 159 10.63 -15.89 4.17
N LEU A 160 10.48 -16.38 5.41
CA LEU A 160 10.41 -15.52 6.59
C LEU A 160 11.76 -14.87 6.94
N SER A 161 12.90 -15.51 6.63
CA SER A 161 14.22 -14.90 6.82
C SER A 161 14.45 -13.66 5.92
N ILE A 162 13.79 -13.57 4.77
CA ILE A 162 13.80 -12.35 3.94
C ILE A 162 13.07 -11.19 4.65
N LEU A 163 11.96 -11.49 5.31
CA LEU A 163 11.18 -10.49 6.04
C LEU A 163 11.86 -10.09 7.36
N ARG A 164 12.47 -11.05 8.02
CA ARG A 164 13.11 -10.93 9.33
C ARG A 164 14.60 -11.29 9.25
N SER A 165 15.44 -10.33 8.91
CA SER A 165 16.89 -10.53 8.72
C SER A 165 17.61 -11.06 9.97
N SER A 166 17.00 -10.97 11.14
CA SER A 166 17.51 -11.56 12.39
C SER A 166 17.34 -13.08 12.47
N LEU A 167 16.54 -13.68 11.59
CA LEU A 167 16.35 -15.13 11.53
C LEU A 167 17.50 -15.75 10.71
N THR A 168 18.53 -16.21 11.40
CA THR A 168 19.73 -16.80 10.78
C THR A 168 19.88 -18.29 11.02
N ASP A 169 19.14 -18.85 11.99
CA ASP A 169 19.20 -20.24 12.42
C ASP A 169 17.83 -20.91 12.29
N ILE A 170 17.76 -21.93 11.45
CA ILE A 170 16.51 -22.68 11.17
C ILE A 170 16.01 -23.47 12.39
N HIS A 171 16.90 -23.99 13.23
CA HIS A 171 16.50 -24.76 14.42
C HIS A 171 15.85 -23.85 15.46
N ARG A 172 16.47 -22.69 15.72
CA ARG A 172 15.89 -21.64 16.58
C ARG A 172 14.57 -21.12 16.05
N PHE A 173 14.47 -20.95 14.74
CA PHE A 173 13.22 -20.54 14.09
C PHE A 173 12.09 -21.55 14.33
N VAL A 174 12.35 -22.85 14.09
CA VAL A 174 11.38 -23.91 14.29
C VAL A 174 10.96 -23.98 15.76
N GLU A 175 11.93 -23.95 16.69
CA GLU A 175 11.69 -23.94 18.14
C GLU A 175 10.82 -22.74 18.54
N GLN A 176 11.17 -21.53 18.10
CA GLN A 176 10.42 -20.31 18.42
C GLN A 176 8.96 -20.41 17.96
N ILE A 177 8.72 -20.90 16.77
CA ILE A 177 7.36 -21.04 16.25
C ILE A 177 6.61 -22.15 16.99
N ASN A 178 7.18 -23.35 17.06
CA ASN A 178 6.45 -24.51 17.56
C ASN A 178 6.27 -24.47 19.08
N GLU A 179 7.33 -24.06 19.82
CA GLU A 179 7.30 -24.10 21.30
C GLU A 179 6.75 -22.80 21.92
N HIS A 180 6.73 -21.68 21.21
CA HIS A 180 6.27 -20.42 21.77
C HIS A 180 5.04 -19.88 21.04
N GLN A 181 5.11 -19.63 19.72
CA GLN A 181 4.04 -18.93 19.01
C GLN A 181 2.81 -19.79 18.79
N ARG A 182 2.97 -21.05 18.37
CA ARG A 182 1.82 -21.96 18.17
C ARG A 182 1.04 -22.24 19.44
N LYS A 183 1.70 -22.25 20.58
CA LYS A 183 1.05 -22.39 21.90
C LYS A 183 0.12 -21.23 22.25
N THR A 184 0.34 -20.07 21.61
CA THR A 184 -0.52 -18.88 21.74
C THR A 184 -1.48 -18.71 20.56
N GLY A 185 -1.65 -19.76 19.73
CA GLY A 185 -2.59 -19.77 18.62
C GLY A 185 -2.04 -19.29 17.28
N TYR A 186 -0.73 -19.14 17.13
CA TYR A 186 -0.11 -18.76 15.86
C TYR A 186 -0.25 -19.88 14.83
N ARG A 187 -0.65 -19.50 13.61
CA ARG A 187 -0.83 -20.38 12.47
C ARG A 187 0.00 -19.87 11.28
N LEU A 188 0.43 -20.79 10.44
CA LEU A 188 1.19 -20.52 9.22
C LEU A 188 0.45 -21.03 7.99
N LEU A 189 0.20 -20.16 7.02
CA LEU A 189 -0.19 -20.52 5.67
C LEU A 189 1.02 -20.42 4.74
N GLY A 190 1.14 -21.33 3.80
CA GLY A 190 2.17 -21.34 2.77
C GLY A 190 1.60 -21.58 1.39
N ILE A 191 2.24 -20.98 0.38
CA ILE A 191 2.02 -21.31 -1.03
C ILE A 191 3.25 -22.05 -1.52
N PHE A 192 3.03 -23.22 -2.12
CA PHE A 192 4.06 -24.11 -2.65
C PHE A 192 3.90 -24.21 -4.17
N GLU A 193 4.95 -23.91 -4.92
CA GLU A 193 5.03 -24.16 -6.36
C GLU A 193 5.46 -25.60 -6.62
N GLU A 194 5.04 -26.15 -7.73
CA GLU A 194 5.40 -27.50 -8.15
C GLU A 194 6.94 -27.68 -8.19
N GLY A 195 7.41 -28.79 -7.66
CA GLY A 195 8.85 -29.10 -7.56
C GLY A 195 9.62 -28.34 -6.47
N LYS A 196 8.97 -27.45 -5.70
CA LYS A 196 9.61 -26.74 -4.58
C LYS A 196 9.20 -27.31 -3.23
N GLN A 197 10.18 -27.67 -2.42
CA GLN A 197 9.95 -28.16 -1.06
C GLN A 197 9.59 -27.03 -0.09
N ASN A 198 10.14 -25.80 -0.30
CA ASN A 198 9.93 -24.67 0.56
C ASN A 198 8.77 -23.79 0.05
N ALA A 199 8.02 -23.20 0.97
CA ALA A 199 7.00 -22.23 0.64
C ALA A 199 7.59 -21.01 -0.05
N VAL A 200 6.97 -20.58 -1.16
CA VAL A 200 7.37 -19.39 -1.93
C VAL A 200 6.68 -18.13 -1.45
N ALA A 201 5.59 -18.27 -0.72
CA ALA A 201 4.91 -17.19 -0.01
C ALA A 201 4.35 -17.73 1.30
N VAL A 202 4.41 -16.94 2.35
CA VAL A 202 4.02 -17.35 3.70
C VAL A 202 3.22 -16.23 4.36
N CYS A 203 2.20 -16.60 5.13
CA CYS A 203 1.47 -15.72 6.03
C CYS A 203 1.39 -16.36 7.41
N GLY A 204 1.92 -15.66 8.42
CA GLY A 204 1.79 -16.02 9.81
C GLY A 204 0.79 -15.10 10.50
N PHE A 205 -0.14 -15.69 11.27
CA PHE A 205 -1.20 -14.95 11.94
C PHE A 205 -1.66 -15.67 13.21
N HIS A 206 -2.32 -14.95 14.09
CA HIS A 206 -2.96 -15.52 15.29
C HIS A 206 -4.31 -14.86 15.54
N ALA A 207 -5.16 -15.56 16.26
CA ALA A 207 -6.40 -15.01 16.78
C ALA A 207 -6.13 -14.28 18.08
N ALA A 208 -6.76 -13.12 18.28
CA ALA A 208 -6.64 -12.32 19.49
C ALA A 208 -8.01 -11.80 19.94
N TYR A 209 -8.10 -11.40 21.20
CA TYR A 209 -9.30 -10.81 21.77
C TYR A 209 -8.96 -9.54 22.53
N ASN A 210 -9.58 -8.42 22.17
CA ASN A 210 -9.45 -7.16 22.91
C ASN A 210 -10.77 -6.40 22.97
N LEU A 211 -10.85 -5.38 23.85
CA LEU A 211 -12.07 -4.61 24.06
C LEU A 211 -12.47 -3.76 22.85
N ALA A 212 -11.51 -3.31 22.06
CA ALA A 212 -11.77 -2.41 20.90
C ALA A 212 -12.29 -3.14 19.69
N SER A 213 -11.77 -4.36 19.41
CA SER A 213 -12.07 -5.13 18.19
C SER A 213 -12.80 -6.44 18.47
N GLY A 214 -13.00 -6.80 19.74
CA GLY A 214 -13.52 -8.12 20.09
C GLY A 214 -12.60 -9.25 19.62
N TYR A 215 -13.17 -10.35 19.16
CA TYR A 215 -12.42 -11.45 18.55
C TYR A 215 -11.97 -11.03 17.14
N HIS A 216 -10.67 -11.09 16.88
CA HIS A 216 -10.08 -10.65 15.62
C HIS A 216 -8.85 -11.48 15.26
N ILE A 217 -8.44 -11.43 14.00
CA ILE A 217 -7.18 -12.02 13.54
C ILE A 217 -6.13 -10.91 13.43
N HIS A 218 -4.91 -11.21 13.89
CA HIS A 218 -3.74 -10.38 13.67
C HIS A 218 -2.74 -11.11 12.77
N ILE A 219 -2.39 -10.50 11.63
CA ILE A 219 -1.36 -10.98 10.73
C ILE A 219 -0.02 -10.41 11.21
N ASP A 220 0.87 -11.29 11.64
CA ASP A 220 2.20 -10.93 12.15
C ASP A 220 3.23 -10.84 11.02
N ASP A 221 3.14 -11.75 10.08
CA ASP A 221 4.09 -11.92 8.98
C ASP A 221 3.37 -12.22 7.67
N ILE A 222 3.75 -11.50 6.61
CA ILE A 222 3.36 -11.87 5.24
C ILE A 222 4.51 -11.54 4.30
N VAL A 223 4.92 -12.51 3.50
CA VAL A 223 6.06 -12.39 2.61
C VAL A 223 5.88 -13.25 1.37
N THR A 224 6.38 -12.77 0.24
CA THR A 224 6.54 -13.55 -0.99
C THR A 224 8.00 -13.46 -1.43
N MET A 225 8.60 -14.60 -1.75
CA MET A 225 9.96 -14.70 -2.29
C MET A 225 10.12 -13.73 -3.47
N PRO A 226 11.24 -12.97 -3.58
CA PRO A 226 11.40 -11.95 -4.61
C PRO A 226 11.12 -12.45 -6.03
N GLN A 227 11.62 -13.63 -6.38
CA GLN A 227 11.43 -14.26 -7.70
C GLN A 227 10.02 -14.78 -7.96
N CYS A 228 9.15 -14.76 -6.95
CA CYS A 228 7.75 -15.23 -7.04
C CYS A 228 6.75 -14.10 -6.82
N ARG A 229 7.21 -12.84 -6.79
CA ARG A 229 6.33 -11.66 -6.69
C ARG A 229 5.52 -11.47 -7.96
N GLN A 230 4.50 -10.59 -7.88
CA GLN A 230 3.57 -10.24 -8.97
C GLN A 230 2.72 -11.40 -9.51
N LYS A 231 2.78 -12.60 -8.88
CA LYS A 231 1.93 -13.75 -9.20
C LYS A 231 0.61 -13.78 -8.39
N GLY A 232 0.31 -12.74 -7.61
CA GLY A 232 -0.91 -12.64 -6.80
C GLY A 232 -0.89 -13.46 -5.50
N TYR A 233 0.24 -14.08 -5.11
CA TYR A 233 0.31 -14.97 -3.95
C TYR A 233 -0.03 -14.29 -2.62
N ALA A 234 0.46 -13.06 -2.41
CA ALA A 234 0.14 -12.32 -1.19
C ALA A 234 -1.36 -12.02 -1.08
N SER A 235 -2.04 -11.64 -2.18
CA SER A 235 -3.49 -11.44 -2.18
C SER A 235 -4.26 -12.73 -1.89
N ARG A 236 -3.82 -13.87 -2.41
CA ARG A 236 -4.42 -15.19 -2.11
C ARG A 236 -4.27 -15.57 -0.63
N LEU A 237 -3.12 -15.28 -0.02
CA LEU A 237 -2.90 -15.49 1.42
C LEU A 237 -3.84 -14.60 2.25
N LEU A 238 -3.98 -13.33 1.89
CA LEU A 238 -4.89 -12.40 2.58
C LEU A 238 -6.36 -12.84 2.43
N GLU A 239 -6.74 -13.32 1.26
CA GLU A 239 -8.09 -13.85 1.02
C GLU A 239 -8.38 -15.11 1.87
N GLU A 240 -7.40 -16.00 1.99
CA GLU A 240 -7.55 -17.20 2.83
C GLU A 240 -7.67 -16.84 4.32
N VAL A 241 -6.87 -15.88 4.81
CA VAL A 241 -7.02 -15.38 6.18
C VAL A 241 -8.40 -14.76 6.40
N ARG A 242 -8.98 -14.08 5.39
CA ARG A 242 -10.38 -13.59 5.47
C ARG A 242 -11.40 -14.69 5.58
N LYS A 243 -11.25 -15.77 4.81
CA LYS A 243 -12.15 -16.92 4.90
C LYS A 243 -12.08 -17.54 6.30
N ILE A 244 -10.86 -17.77 6.79
CA ILE A 244 -10.66 -18.28 8.16
C ILE A 244 -11.29 -17.34 9.18
N GLY A 245 -11.13 -16.03 9.02
CA GLY A 245 -11.75 -15.02 9.88
C GLY A 245 -13.28 -15.11 9.89
N ALA A 246 -13.88 -15.22 8.71
CA ALA A 246 -15.34 -15.37 8.57
C ALA A 246 -15.85 -16.66 9.20
N GLU A 247 -15.17 -17.79 8.97
CA GLU A 247 -15.51 -19.10 9.53
C GLU A 247 -15.39 -19.15 11.06
N THR A 248 -14.40 -18.44 11.62
CA THR A 248 -14.17 -18.41 13.07
C THR A 248 -14.93 -17.29 13.78
N GLY A 249 -15.64 -16.43 13.05
CA GLY A 249 -16.41 -15.32 13.62
C GLY A 249 -15.56 -14.10 14.00
N ALA A 250 -14.38 -13.94 13.41
CA ALA A 250 -13.57 -12.74 13.64
C ALA A 250 -14.24 -11.50 13.05
N THR A 251 -14.30 -10.44 13.85
CA THR A 251 -14.93 -9.17 13.46
C THR A 251 -14.03 -8.30 12.61
N LYS A 252 -12.70 -8.47 12.74
CA LYS A 252 -11.69 -7.67 12.06
C LYS A 252 -10.42 -8.49 11.79
N ILE A 253 -9.64 -8.03 10.80
CA ILE A 253 -8.30 -8.51 10.53
C ILE A 253 -7.35 -7.33 10.62
N HIS A 254 -6.35 -7.44 11.48
CA HIS A 254 -5.32 -6.42 11.72
C HIS A 254 -3.97 -6.88 11.19
N LEU A 255 -3.12 -5.92 10.85
CA LEU A 255 -1.70 -6.14 10.58
C LEU A 255 -0.91 -4.87 10.92
N ASN A 256 0.39 -5.05 11.15
CA ASN A 256 1.32 -3.94 11.30
C ASN A 256 2.29 -3.91 10.12
N VAL A 257 2.51 -2.74 9.54
CA VAL A 257 3.49 -2.52 8.48
C VAL A 257 4.31 -1.28 8.80
N HIS A 258 5.63 -1.36 8.54
CA HIS A 258 6.49 -0.20 8.69
C HIS A 258 6.15 0.88 7.66
N VAL A 259 6.27 2.15 8.08
CA VAL A 259 5.92 3.33 7.25
C VAL A 259 7.06 3.80 6.34
N ASN A 260 8.20 3.08 6.33
CA ASN A 260 9.34 3.39 5.47
C ASN A 260 9.06 3.04 3.99
N HIS A 261 9.76 3.72 3.10
CA HIS A 261 9.53 3.64 1.64
C HIS A 261 9.74 2.25 1.02
N ASP A 262 10.62 1.43 1.61
CA ASP A 262 10.86 0.03 1.17
C ASP A 262 9.63 -0.88 1.37
N ARG A 263 8.58 -0.37 2.04
CA ARG A 263 7.29 -1.03 2.25
C ARG A 263 6.14 -0.49 1.38
N ALA A 264 6.44 0.40 0.43
CA ALA A 264 5.42 1.00 -0.45
C ALA A 264 4.59 -0.06 -1.19
N ASP A 265 5.22 -1.12 -1.71
CA ASP A 265 4.50 -2.22 -2.37
C ASP A 265 3.59 -3.00 -1.40
N ALA A 266 3.98 -3.14 -0.14
CA ALA A 266 3.15 -3.75 0.88
C ALA A 266 1.93 -2.86 1.20
N HIS A 267 2.10 -1.54 1.31
CA HIS A 267 0.99 -0.60 1.49
C HIS A 267 0.00 -0.68 0.32
N ARG A 268 0.48 -0.67 -0.94
CA ARG A 268 -0.37 -0.85 -2.14
C ARG A 268 -1.15 -2.16 -2.10
N LEU A 269 -0.47 -3.26 -1.73
CA LEU A 269 -1.10 -4.56 -1.60
C LEU A 269 -2.26 -4.51 -0.60
N TYR A 270 -2.07 -3.91 0.58
CA TYR A 270 -3.09 -3.86 1.61
C TYR A 270 -4.28 -2.99 1.19
N PHE A 271 -4.04 -1.79 0.63
CA PHE A 271 -5.12 -0.95 0.09
C PHE A 271 -5.90 -1.65 -1.02
N LYS A 272 -5.21 -2.27 -1.99
CA LYS A 272 -5.86 -3.06 -3.05
C LYS A 272 -6.72 -4.19 -2.52
N ASN A 273 -6.33 -4.77 -1.38
CA ASN A 273 -7.10 -5.81 -0.69
C ASN A 273 -8.08 -5.25 0.35
N GLY A 274 -8.43 -3.95 0.31
CA GLY A 274 -9.46 -3.33 1.14
C GLY A 274 -9.09 -3.14 2.61
N PHE A 275 -7.79 -3.16 2.94
CA PHE A 275 -7.32 -2.71 4.25
C PHE A 275 -7.26 -1.19 4.31
N GLU A 276 -7.43 -0.64 5.51
CA GLU A 276 -7.31 0.78 5.80
C GLU A 276 -6.29 0.99 6.93
N ILE A 277 -5.67 2.17 6.98
CA ILE A 277 -4.85 2.56 8.12
C ILE A 277 -5.79 3.04 9.22
N CYS A 278 -5.87 2.31 10.33
CA CYS A 278 -6.78 2.62 11.42
C CYS A 278 -6.08 3.09 12.70
N ALA A 279 -4.77 2.87 12.83
CA ALA A 279 -4.00 3.23 14.02
C ALA A 279 -2.51 3.38 13.73
N TYR A 280 -1.80 4.06 14.63
CA TYR A 280 -0.35 4.06 14.69
C TYR A 280 0.13 3.02 15.69
N HIS A 281 1.19 2.29 15.35
CA HIS A 281 1.85 1.35 16.25
C HIS A 281 3.05 2.03 16.93
N PHE A 282 3.05 2.08 18.26
CA PHE A 282 4.14 2.61 19.06
C PHE A 282 4.88 1.48 19.76
N ARG A 283 6.19 1.55 19.86
CA ARG A 283 7.01 0.62 20.64
C ARG A 283 8.06 1.38 21.44
N CYS A 284 8.43 0.82 22.58
CA CYS A 284 9.61 1.24 23.36
C CYS A 284 10.32 0.00 23.89
N ASP A 285 11.60 0.14 24.21
CA ASP A 285 12.33 -0.90 24.91
C ASP A 285 11.99 -0.80 26.40
N PRO A 286 11.79 -1.95 27.09
CA PRO A 286 11.63 -1.95 28.53
C PRO A 286 12.95 -1.46 29.16
N LYS A 287 12.86 -0.54 30.13
CA LYS A 287 14.03 -0.03 30.88
C LYS A 287 14.56 -1.08 31.82
#